data_3a8c35ecf43e08678dcbe4b4d1b3263c
#
_entry.id   3a8c35ecf43e08678dcbe4b4d1b3263c
#
_cell.length_a   1.000
_cell.length_b   1.000
_cell.length_c   1.000
_cell.angle_alpha   90.00
_cell.angle_beta   90.00
_cell.angle_gamma   90.00
#
_symmetry.space_group_name_H-M   'P 1'
#
loop_
_entity.id
_entity.type
_entity.pdbx_description
1 polymer ?
#
loop_
_entity_poly.entity_id
_entity_poly.type
_entity_poly.pdbx_seq_one_letter_code
_entity_poly.pdbx_strand_id
1 'polypeptide(L)'
;MIPIISLVFYYGSEPWDGPVDLYDMFRLEGTKEENEILEKYLPNYKINLVDAERLEDVEKFSDDLQVILTMLRYRDSKEELKHYIDENKKFFQNVDYETSQAMKAFLNMKQIPGEAEHKEEMIDMCKAIQEMYDDGVKDGIQQGIAATIRTCQNLNASRIETFNNIRKEYKLTEEQTEEYLNTYWK
;
A
#
# COMPACT_ATOMS: atom_id res chain seq x y z
N MET A 1 9.87 20.06 -34.40
CA MET A 1 8.90 20.13 -33.29
C MET A 1 8.80 18.73 -32.70
N ILE A 2 8.97 18.59 -31.40
CA ILE A 2 8.87 17.29 -30.72
C ILE A 2 7.43 17.18 -30.20
N PRO A 3 6.68 16.12 -30.56
CA PRO A 3 5.33 15.94 -30.05
C PRO A 3 5.36 15.64 -28.54
N ILE A 4 4.44 16.22 -27.80
CA ILE A 4 4.24 15.93 -26.37
C ILE A 4 2.97 15.11 -26.27
N ILE A 5 3.05 13.96 -25.61
CA ILE A 5 1.92 13.09 -25.30
C ILE A 5 1.75 13.07 -23.78
N SER A 6 0.57 13.46 -23.32
CA SER A 6 0.20 13.41 -21.90
C SER A 6 -0.44 12.06 -21.60
N LEU A 7 0.05 11.37 -20.59
CA LEU A 7 -0.55 10.13 -20.06
C LEU A 7 -1.12 10.42 -18.67
N VAL A 8 -2.29 9.89 -18.39
CA VAL A 8 -2.88 9.85 -17.05
C VAL A 8 -2.75 8.42 -16.54
N PHE A 9 -1.92 8.22 -15.53
CA PHE A 9 -1.70 6.94 -14.91
C PHE A 9 -2.60 6.83 -13.68
N TYR A 10 -3.64 6.00 -13.78
CA TYR A 10 -4.58 5.72 -12.71
C TYR A 10 -4.23 4.41 -12.02
N TYR A 11 -4.12 4.45 -10.70
CA TYR A 11 -3.79 3.29 -9.87
C TYR A 11 -4.77 3.13 -8.68
N GLY A 12 -6.01 3.57 -8.88
CA GLY A 12 -7.11 3.34 -7.93
C GLY A 12 -7.58 1.89 -7.96
N SER A 13 -8.08 1.36 -6.83
CA SER A 13 -8.65 0.00 -6.74
C SER A 13 -9.97 -0.15 -7.49
N GLU A 14 -10.76 0.93 -7.56
CA GLU A 14 -12.00 0.93 -8.32
C GLU A 14 -11.74 1.29 -9.79
N PRO A 15 -12.53 0.78 -10.74
CA PRO A 15 -12.43 1.21 -12.13
C PRO A 15 -12.58 2.73 -12.27
N TRP A 16 -11.86 3.31 -13.24
CA TRP A 16 -12.05 4.71 -13.55
C TRP A 16 -13.50 4.97 -14.02
N ASP A 17 -14.21 5.81 -13.32
CA ASP A 17 -15.61 6.20 -13.60
C ASP A 17 -15.76 7.68 -14.03
N GLY A 18 -14.63 8.40 -14.12
CA GLY A 18 -14.61 9.81 -14.53
C GLY A 18 -14.63 9.99 -16.05
N PRO A 19 -14.80 11.23 -16.51
CA PRO A 19 -14.74 11.56 -17.93
C PRO A 19 -13.36 11.24 -18.52
N VAL A 20 -13.34 10.75 -19.75
CA VAL A 20 -12.10 10.44 -20.48
C VAL A 20 -11.80 11.44 -21.58
N ASP A 21 -12.75 12.33 -21.89
CA ASP A 21 -12.54 13.43 -22.79
C ASP A 21 -13.34 14.67 -22.38
N LEU A 22 -13.10 15.78 -23.09
CA LEU A 22 -13.71 17.06 -22.77
C LEU A 22 -15.22 17.02 -23.00
N TYR A 23 -15.71 16.27 -23.99
CA TYR A 23 -17.15 16.16 -24.27
C TYR A 23 -17.90 15.45 -23.16
N ASP A 24 -17.29 14.46 -22.51
CA ASP A 24 -17.86 13.77 -21.34
C ASP A 24 -18.05 14.73 -20.13
N MET A 25 -17.28 15.82 -20.08
CA MET A 25 -17.38 16.83 -19.01
C MET A 25 -18.51 17.83 -19.27
N PHE A 26 -18.91 18.04 -20.53
CA PHE A 26 -19.98 18.94 -20.87
C PHE A 26 -21.33 18.23 -20.76
N ARG A 27 -22.18 18.73 -19.89
CA ARG A 27 -23.62 18.43 -19.96
C ARG A 27 -24.23 19.29 -21.04
N LEU A 28 -24.20 18.83 -22.29
CA LEU A 28 -24.87 19.48 -23.37
C LEU A 28 -26.38 19.21 -23.23
N GLU A 29 -27.11 20.19 -22.70
CA GLU A 29 -28.57 20.07 -22.44
C GLU A 29 -29.42 20.27 -23.69
N GLY A 30 -28.82 20.39 -24.87
CA GLY A 30 -29.49 20.55 -26.14
C GLY A 30 -30.06 19.27 -26.76
N THR A 31 -30.80 19.43 -27.85
CA THR A 31 -31.18 18.28 -28.68
C THR A 31 -29.95 17.63 -29.31
N LYS A 32 -30.09 16.41 -29.84
CA LYS A 32 -28.96 15.72 -30.50
C LYS A 32 -28.37 16.54 -31.64
N GLU A 33 -29.23 17.20 -32.45
CA GLU A 33 -28.80 18.03 -33.58
C GLU A 33 -28.04 19.29 -33.09
N GLU A 34 -28.48 19.91 -32.00
CA GLU A 34 -27.82 21.10 -31.42
C GLU A 34 -26.46 20.71 -30.85
N ASN A 35 -26.36 19.56 -30.19
CA ASN A 35 -25.12 19.05 -29.64
C ASN A 35 -24.11 18.70 -30.74
N GLU A 36 -24.54 18.03 -31.82
CA GLU A 36 -23.71 17.75 -33.00
C GLU A 36 -23.18 19.02 -33.68
N ILE A 37 -23.92 20.13 -33.61
CA ILE A 37 -23.47 21.44 -34.11
C ILE A 37 -22.40 22.01 -33.17
N LEU A 38 -22.62 21.97 -31.85
CA LEU A 38 -21.67 22.48 -30.85
C LEU A 38 -20.34 21.72 -30.88
N GLU A 39 -20.37 20.39 -31.01
CA GLU A 39 -19.21 19.56 -31.13
C GLU A 39 -18.28 19.91 -32.31
N LYS A 40 -18.82 20.46 -33.40
CA LYS A 40 -18.02 20.95 -34.55
C LYS A 40 -17.15 22.16 -34.22
N TYR A 41 -17.55 22.96 -33.22
CA TYR A 41 -16.85 24.17 -32.81
C TYR A 41 -16.04 24.02 -31.53
N LEU A 42 -16.21 22.93 -30.79
CA LEU A 42 -15.48 22.64 -29.56
C LEU A 42 -14.41 21.58 -29.84
N PRO A 43 -13.12 21.90 -29.67
CA PRO A 43 -12.09 20.89 -29.80
C PRO A 43 -12.22 19.86 -28.67
N ASN A 44 -12.31 18.59 -29.02
CA ASN A 44 -12.27 17.53 -28.02
C ASN A 44 -10.84 17.18 -27.63
N TYR A 45 -10.56 17.10 -26.33
CA TYR A 45 -9.29 16.66 -25.76
C TYR A 45 -9.53 15.36 -25.00
N LYS A 46 -8.89 14.28 -25.47
CA LYS A 46 -8.91 12.99 -24.78
C LYS A 46 -7.73 12.88 -23.85
N ILE A 47 -7.95 12.33 -22.67
CA ILE A 47 -6.86 11.85 -21.82
C ILE A 47 -6.43 10.48 -22.32
N ASN A 48 -5.10 10.24 -22.35
CA ASN A 48 -4.57 8.91 -22.58
C ASN A 48 -4.52 8.19 -21.22
N LEU A 49 -5.66 7.62 -20.83
CA LEU A 49 -5.79 6.94 -19.54
C LEU A 49 -5.15 5.57 -19.59
N VAL A 50 -4.27 5.31 -18.61
CA VAL A 50 -3.70 3.99 -18.33
C VAL A 50 -4.19 3.56 -16.96
N ASP A 51 -5.11 2.60 -16.92
CA ASP A 51 -5.57 1.96 -15.68
C ASP A 51 -4.61 0.84 -15.32
N ALA A 52 -3.77 1.07 -14.31
CA ALA A 52 -2.65 0.21 -13.97
C ALA A 52 -3.07 -1.19 -13.52
N GLU A 53 -4.20 -1.30 -12.81
CA GLU A 53 -4.69 -2.60 -12.34
C GLU A 53 -5.33 -3.46 -13.43
N ARG A 54 -5.82 -2.79 -14.49
CA ARG A 54 -6.57 -3.43 -15.57
C ARG A 54 -5.80 -3.49 -16.89
N LEU A 55 -4.50 -3.18 -16.82
CA LEU A 55 -3.62 -3.23 -17.98
C LEU A 55 -3.39 -4.68 -18.42
N GLU A 56 -3.78 -5.01 -19.66
CA GLU A 56 -3.77 -6.40 -20.15
C GLU A 56 -2.35 -6.90 -20.46
N ASP A 57 -1.53 -6.09 -21.10
CA ASP A 57 -0.23 -6.49 -21.67
C ASP A 57 0.96 -6.06 -20.78
N VAL A 58 0.96 -6.42 -19.50
CA VAL A 58 1.99 -5.98 -18.52
C VAL A 58 3.39 -6.47 -18.92
N GLU A 59 3.47 -7.64 -19.55
CA GLU A 59 4.71 -8.27 -20.00
C GLU A 59 5.42 -7.50 -21.14
N LYS A 60 4.78 -6.49 -21.72
CA LYS A 60 5.40 -5.62 -22.74
C LYS A 60 6.24 -4.49 -22.15
N PHE A 61 6.17 -4.29 -20.85
CA PHE A 61 6.95 -3.26 -20.16
C PHE A 61 8.33 -3.78 -19.75
N SER A 62 9.22 -2.86 -19.36
CA SER A 62 10.50 -3.24 -18.75
C SER A 62 10.29 -4.01 -17.46
N ASP A 63 11.27 -4.85 -17.10
CA ASP A 63 11.18 -5.75 -15.94
C ASP A 63 10.72 -5.03 -14.66
N ASP A 64 11.30 -3.87 -14.33
CA ASP A 64 10.98 -3.12 -13.12
C ASP A 64 9.53 -2.60 -13.14
N LEU A 65 9.11 -2.01 -14.26
CA LEU A 65 7.75 -1.50 -14.41
C LEU A 65 6.73 -2.63 -14.45
N GLN A 66 7.05 -3.74 -15.10
CA GLN A 66 6.22 -4.95 -15.11
C GLN A 66 5.97 -5.45 -13.68
N VAL A 67 7.03 -5.52 -12.86
CA VAL A 67 6.91 -5.96 -11.46
C VAL A 67 6.02 -5.01 -10.66
N ILE A 68 6.24 -3.70 -10.77
CA ILE A 68 5.42 -2.70 -10.06
C ILE A 68 3.94 -2.80 -10.46
N LEU A 69 3.65 -2.89 -11.77
CA LEU A 69 2.28 -3.00 -12.27
C LEU A 69 1.59 -4.30 -11.81
N THR A 70 2.35 -5.40 -11.76
CA THR A 70 1.83 -6.68 -11.28
C THR A 70 1.57 -6.65 -9.77
N MET A 71 2.44 -6.01 -8.99
CA MET A 71 2.20 -5.79 -7.56
C MET A 71 0.95 -4.94 -7.30
N LEU A 72 0.72 -3.89 -8.10
CA LEU A 72 -0.51 -3.09 -8.01
C LEU A 72 -1.76 -3.93 -8.27
N ARG A 73 -1.71 -4.84 -9.25
CA ARG A 73 -2.82 -5.76 -9.57
C ARG A 73 -3.14 -6.69 -8.39
N TYR A 74 -2.13 -7.14 -7.65
CA TYR A 74 -2.30 -8.08 -6.54
C TYR A 74 -2.37 -7.42 -5.16
N ARG A 75 -2.33 -6.09 -5.06
CA ARG A 75 -2.24 -5.38 -3.77
C ARG A 75 -3.40 -5.68 -2.82
N ASP A 76 -4.59 -5.96 -3.35
CA ASP A 76 -5.79 -6.25 -2.56
C ASP A 76 -5.95 -7.75 -2.23
N SER A 77 -5.06 -8.60 -2.77
CA SER A 77 -5.00 -10.04 -2.48
C SER A 77 -3.67 -10.41 -1.85
N LYS A 78 -3.67 -10.58 -0.52
CA LYS A 78 -2.48 -10.94 0.25
C LYS A 78 -1.82 -12.23 -0.25
N GLU A 79 -2.63 -13.22 -0.58
CA GLU A 79 -2.18 -14.53 -1.04
C GLU A 79 -1.51 -14.44 -2.41
N GLU A 80 -2.12 -13.74 -3.36
CA GLU A 80 -1.58 -13.57 -4.71
C GLU A 80 -0.31 -12.71 -4.71
N LEU A 81 -0.32 -11.60 -3.94
CA LEU A 81 0.86 -10.75 -3.80
C LEU A 81 2.03 -11.52 -3.19
N LYS A 82 1.79 -12.31 -2.14
CA LYS A 82 2.82 -13.15 -1.52
C LYS A 82 3.36 -14.18 -2.50
N HIS A 83 2.48 -14.87 -3.22
CA HIS A 83 2.87 -15.86 -4.23
C HIS A 83 3.74 -15.23 -5.32
N TYR A 84 3.34 -14.06 -5.83
CA TYR A 84 4.09 -13.32 -6.82
C TYR A 84 5.51 -12.91 -6.32
N ILE A 85 5.62 -12.43 -5.08
CA ILE A 85 6.90 -12.08 -4.47
C ILE A 85 7.79 -13.32 -4.35
N ASP A 86 7.23 -14.45 -3.90
CA ASP A 86 7.97 -15.71 -3.73
C ASP A 86 8.48 -16.26 -5.08
N GLU A 87 7.68 -16.16 -6.15
CA GLU A 87 8.08 -16.58 -7.50
C GLU A 87 9.18 -15.67 -8.10
N ASN A 88 9.15 -14.37 -7.76
CA ASN A 88 10.10 -13.38 -8.26
C ASN A 88 11.17 -12.98 -7.23
N LYS A 89 11.47 -13.87 -6.30
CA LYS A 89 12.35 -13.62 -5.15
C LYS A 89 13.70 -13.03 -5.52
N LYS A 90 14.30 -13.46 -6.64
CA LYS A 90 15.60 -12.94 -7.09
C LYS A 90 15.55 -11.45 -7.42
N PHE A 91 14.47 -10.98 -8.02
CA PHE A 91 14.23 -9.58 -8.29
C PHE A 91 14.06 -8.81 -6.97
N PHE A 92 13.15 -9.26 -6.12
CA PHE A 92 12.85 -8.59 -4.86
C PHE A 92 14.00 -8.57 -3.85
N GLN A 93 14.99 -9.43 -3.99
CA GLN A 93 16.22 -9.40 -3.18
C GLN A 93 17.24 -8.36 -3.67
N ASN A 94 17.06 -7.82 -4.89
CA ASN A 94 18.02 -6.90 -5.51
C ASN A 94 17.28 -5.77 -6.23
N VAL A 95 16.51 -4.99 -5.50
CA VAL A 95 15.76 -3.85 -6.03
C VAL A 95 16.59 -2.59 -5.88
N ASP A 96 16.77 -1.85 -6.97
CA ASP A 96 17.45 -0.55 -6.89
C ASP A 96 16.63 0.48 -6.12
N TYR A 97 17.29 1.54 -5.68
CA TYR A 97 16.67 2.57 -4.86
C TYR A 97 15.47 3.25 -5.55
N GLU A 98 15.58 3.58 -6.85
CA GLU A 98 14.53 4.28 -7.59
C GLU A 98 13.28 3.40 -7.73
N THR A 99 13.46 2.14 -8.10
CA THR A 99 12.38 1.14 -8.18
C THR A 99 11.74 0.91 -6.82
N SER A 100 12.52 0.86 -5.74
CA SER A 100 11.99 0.72 -4.39
C SER A 100 11.13 1.92 -3.96
N GLN A 101 11.53 3.16 -4.33
CA GLN A 101 10.74 4.35 -4.08
C GLN A 101 9.44 4.37 -4.89
N ALA A 102 9.47 3.89 -6.13
CA ALA A 102 8.25 3.72 -6.93
C ALA A 102 7.31 2.70 -6.28
N MET A 103 7.81 1.53 -5.85
CA MET A 103 7.03 0.53 -5.11
C MET A 103 6.41 1.13 -3.85
N LYS A 104 7.20 1.88 -3.05
CA LYS A 104 6.73 2.56 -1.86
C LYS A 104 5.57 3.51 -2.15
N ALA A 105 5.69 4.33 -3.20
CA ALA A 105 4.65 5.28 -3.58
C ALA A 105 3.38 4.58 -4.07
N PHE A 106 3.48 3.62 -4.96
CA PHE A 106 2.33 2.92 -5.55
C PHE A 106 1.61 1.99 -4.56
N LEU A 107 2.34 1.34 -3.67
CA LEU A 107 1.78 0.47 -2.62
C LEU A 107 1.40 1.24 -1.35
N ASN A 108 1.54 2.57 -1.35
CA ASN A 108 1.25 3.43 -0.21
C ASN A 108 1.96 3.00 1.09
N MET A 109 3.20 2.53 0.96
CA MET A 109 4.03 2.13 2.10
C MET A 109 4.56 3.38 2.82
N LYS A 110 4.49 3.40 4.14
CA LYS A 110 4.97 4.56 4.93
C LYS A 110 6.50 4.71 4.85
N GLN A 111 7.20 3.60 4.93
CA GLN A 111 8.66 3.53 4.86
C GLN A 111 9.12 2.15 4.41
N ILE A 112 10.34 2.06 3.90
CA ILE A 112 11.04 0.80 3.63
C ILE A 112 12.14 0.68 4.69
N PRO A 113 12.20 -0.41 5.48
CA PRO A 113 13.29 -0.62 6.43
C PRO A 113 14.67 -0.53 5.74
N GLY A 114 15.61 0.19 6.35
CA GLY A 114 16.94 0.40 5.78
C GLY A 114 17.05 1.45 4.66
N GLU A 115 15.95 2.07 4.24
CA GLU A 115 15.90 3.04 3.13
C GLU A 115 16.93 4.20 3.28
N ALA A 116 17.12 4.69 4.49
CA ALA A 116 18.01 5.81 4.74
C ALA A 116 19.49 5.44 4.63
N GLU A 117 19.84 4.17 4.84
CA GLU A 117 21.19 3.64 4.88
C GLU A 117 21.66 3.14 3.51
N HIS A 118 20.73 2.83 2.60
CA HIS A 118 21.00 2.14 1.33
C HIS A 118 20.68 2.96 0.07
N LYS A 119 20.85 4.29 0.12
CA LYS A 119 20.53 5.18 -1.02
C LYS A 119 21.30 4.89 -2.32
N GLU A 120 22.44 4.21 -2.23
CA GLU A 120 23.28 3.85 -3.36
C GLU A 120 23.43 2.32 -3.54
N GLU A 121 22.71 1.53 -2.74
CA GLU A 121 22.80 0.07 -2.73
C GLU A 121 21.47 -0.57 -3.15
N MET A 122 21.54 -1.85 -3.52
CA MET A 122 20.35 -2.66 -3.77
C MET A 122 19.63 -2.97 -2.46
N ILE A 123 18.31 -2.90 -2.47
CA ILE A 123 17.44 -3.14 -1.33
C ILE A 123 16.85 -4.55 -1.43
N ASP A 124 16.97 -5.32 -0.36
CA ASP A 124 16.24 -6.59 -0.21
C ASP A 124 14.80 -6.30 0.27
N MET A 125 13.89 -6.17 -0.68
CA MET A 125 12.48 -5.93 -0.43
C MET A 125 11.80 -7.11 0.27
N CYS A 126 12.27 -8.35 0.07
CA CYS A 126 11.73 -9.51 0.80
C CYS A 126 12.00 -9.37 2.30
N LYS A 127 13.22 -8.98 2.66
CA LYS A 127 13.60 -8.71 4.04
C LYS A 127 12.83 -7.52 4.61
N ALA A 128 12.75 -6.41 3.88
CA ALA A 128 12.03 -5.23 4.29
C ALA A 128 10.54 -5.51 4.56
N ILE A 129 9.86 -6.26 3.70
CA ILE A 129 8.47 -6.66 3.89
C ILE A 129 8.32 -7.57 5.12
N GLN A 130 9.25 -8.51 5.34
CA GLN A 130 9.23 -9.37 6.52
C GLN A 130 9.41 -8.56 7.81
N GLU A 131 10.35 -7.62 7.84
CA GLU A 131 10.58 -6.73 8.98
C GLU A 131 9.34 -5.89 9.29
N MET A 132 8.70 -5.30 8.27
CA MET A 132 7.45 -4.56 8.44
C MET A 132 6.31 -5.43 9.02
N TYR A 133 6.21 -6.69 8.57
CA TYR A 133 5.23 -7.63 9.12
C TYR A 133 5.51 -7.92 10.59
N ASP A 134 6.77 -8.21 10.92
CA ASP A 134 7.20 -8.54 12.29
C ASP A 134 6.98 -7.35 13.24
N ASP A 135 7.29 -6.14 12.78
CA ASP A 135 7.03 -4.90 13.53
C ASP A 135 5.51 -4.69 13.75
N GLY A 136 4.69 -4.89 12.71
CA GLY A 136 3.24 -4.80 12.83
C GLY A 136 2.65 -5.82 13.83
N VAL A 137 3.16 -7.05 13.84
CA VAL A 137 2.78 -8.08 14.82
C VAL A 137 3.20 -7.67 16.24
N LYS A 138 4.42 -7.16 16.42
CA LYS A 138 4.94 -6.69 17.70
C LYS A 138 4.11 -5.52 18.25
N ASP A 139 3.81 -4.55 17.40
CA ASP A 139 2.97 -3.42 17.77
C ASP A 139 1.55 -3.85 18.15
N GLY A 140 0.96 -4.78 17.41
CA GLY A 140 -0.34 -5.34 17.71
C GLY A 140 -0.38 -6.06 19.07
N ILE A 141 0.64 -6.86 19.38
CA ILE A 141 0.79 -7.53 20.69
C ILE A 141 0.94 -6.48 21.80
N GLN A 142 1.77 -5.46 21.61
CA GLN A 142 1.98 -4.40 22.59
C GLN A 142 0.68 -3.64 22.89
N GLN A 143 -0.07 -3.29 21.84
CA GLN A 143 -1.39 -2.63 22.00
C GLN A 143 -2.38 -3.54 22.71
N GLY A 144 -2.38 -4.84 22.41
CA GLY A 144 -3.20 -5.84 23.08
C GLY A 144 -2.90 -5.94 24.58
N ILE A 145 -1.61 -6.01 24.95
CA ILE A 145 -1.18 -6.02 26.35
C ILE A 145 -1.63 -4.74 27.08
N ALA A 146 -1.39 -3.57 26.48
CA ALA A 146 -1.81 -2.28 27.05
C ALA A 146 -3.33 -2.19 27.23
N ALA A 147 -4.11 -2.71 26.27
CA ALA A 147 -5.58 -2.77 26.39
C ALA A 147 -6.02 -3.72 27.51
N THR A 148 -5.39 -4.89 27.62
CA THR A 148 -5.67 -5.88 28.68
C THR A 148 -5.39 -5.30 30.05
N ILE A 149 -4.24 -4.63 30.24
CA ILE A 149 -3.91 -3.96 31.51
C ILE A 149 -4.98 -2.93 31.88
N ARG A 150 -5.37 -2.05 30.94
CA ARG A 150 -6.44 -1.06 31.18
C ARG A 150 -7.77 -1.71 31.53
N THR A 151 -8.12 -2.79 30.86
CA THR A 151 -9.35 -3.55 31.16
C THR A 151 -9.32 -4.14 32.56
N CYS A 152 -8.22 -4.75 32.97
CA CYS A 152 -8.05 -5.26 34.34
C CYS A 152 -8.18 -4.16 35.38
N GLN A 153 -7.59 -2.98 35.16
CA GLN A 153 -7.74 -1.82 36.04
C GLN A 153 -9.21 -1.36 36.16
N ASN A 154 -9.91 -1.26 35.02
CA ASN A 154 -11.33 -0.86 35.00
C ASN A 154 -12.24 -1.86 35.73
N LEU A 155 -11.84 -3.12 35.78
CA LEU A 155 -12.51 -4.18 36.50
C LEU A 155 -12.06 -4.29 37.96
N ASN A 156 -11.21 -3.35 38.46
CA ASN A 156 -10.62 -3.34 39.80
C ASN A 156 -9.81 -4.60 40.14
N ALA A 157 -9.24 -5.28 39.11
CA ALA A 157 -8.31 -6.35 39.38
C ALA A 157 -7.01 -5.81 39.99
N SER A 158 -6.42 -6.57 40.90
CA SER A 158 -5.13 -6.19 41.51
C SER A 158 -3.98 -6.25 40.48
N ARG A 159 -2.90 -5.52 40.76
CA ARG A 159 -1.68 -5.56 39.95
C ARG A 159 -1.10 -6.97 39.82
N ILE A 160 -1.20 -7.78 40.90
CA ILE A 160 -0.72 -9.18 40.91
C ILE A 160 -1.59 -10.06 40.01
N GLU A 161 -2.90 -9.91 40.06
CA GLU A 161 -3.81 -10.67 39.19
C GLU A 161 -3.59 -10.28 37.71
N THR A 162 -3.42 -8.99 37.43
CA THR A 162 -3.12 -8.51 36.09
C THR A 162 -1.77 -9.02 35.60
N PHE A 163 -0.74 -9.05 36.45
CA PHE A 163 0.57 -9.62 36.13
C PHE A 163 0.42 -11.08 35.69
N ASN A 164 -0.25 -11.91 36.48
CA ASN A 164 -0.44 -13.33 36.17
C ASN A 164 -1.26 -13.53 34.88
N ASN A 165 -2.25 -12.70 34.65
CA ASN A 165 -3.12 -12.78 33.48
C ASN A 165 -2.34 -12.47 32.20
N ILE A 166 -1.70 -11.30 32.10
CA ILE A 166 -0.97 -10.90 30.88
C ILE A 166 0.24 -11.83 30.62
N ARG A 167 0.92 -12.27 31.66
CA ARG A 167 2.02 -13.23 31.53
C ARG A 167 1.56 -14.54 30.88
N LYS A 168 0.41 -15.05 31.30
CA LYS A 168 -0.16 -16.29 30.78
C LYS A 168 -0.68 -16.14 29.36
N GLU A 169 -1.48 -15.10 29.12
CA GLU A 169 -2.15 -14.89 27.82
C GLU A 169 -1.16 -14.58 26.71
N TYR A 170 -0.16 -13.74 26.97
CA TYR A 170 0.84 -13.32 25.99
C TYR A 170 2.14 -14.10 26.05
N LYS A 171 2.23 -15.12 26.93
CA LYS A 171 3.43 -15.98 27.13
C LYS A 171 4.71 -15.19 27.41
N LEU A 172 4.60 -14.13 28.22
CA LEU A 172 5.71 -13.24 28.54
C LEU A 172 6.61 -13.83 29.64
N THR A 173 7.87 -13.38 29.65
CA THR A 173 8.76 -13.58 30.79
C THR A 173 8.32 -12.69 31.97
N GLU A 174 8.85 -12.97 33.17
CA GLU A 174 8.59 -12.12 34.34
C GLU A 174 9.08 -10.69 34.12
N GLU A 175 10.26 -10.53 33.56
CA GLU A 175 10.86 -9.23 33.25
C GLU A 175 10.03 -8.42 32.27
N GLN A 176 9.63 -9.03 31.16
CA GLN A 176 8.76 -8.40 30.17
C GLN A 176 7.40 -8.00 30.76
N THR A 177 6.83 -8.87 31.58
CA THR A 177 5.53 -8.62 32.24
C THR A 177 5.62 -7.40 33.15
N GLU A 178 6.68 -7.31 33.94
CA GLU A 178 6.92 -6.19 34.85
C GLU A 178 7.16 -4.87 34.08
N GLU A 179 7.92 -4.92 32.99
CA GLU A 179 8.15 -3.77 32.12
C GLU A 179 6.85 -3.21 31.54
N TYR A 180 5.98 -4.09 31.03
CA TYR A 180 4.66 -3.67 30.52
C TYR A 180 3.77 -3.08 31.62
N LEU A 181 3.75 -3.68 32.80
CA LEU A 181 3.01 -3.14 33.93
C LEU A 181 3.56 -1.79 34.37
N ASN A 182 4.87 -1.62 34.44
CA ASN A 182 5.47 -0.33 34.79
C ASN A 182 5.14 0.76 33.77
N THR A 183 4.99 0.38 32.50
CA THR A 183 4.66 1.31 31.41
C THR A 183 3.17 1.69 31.39
N TYR A 184 2.28 0.73 31.59
CA TYR A 184 0.84 0.91 31.30
C TYR A 184 -0.07 0.88 32.54
N TRP A 185 0.41 0.41 33.69
CA TRP A 185 -0.37 0.45 34.94
C TRP A 185 -0.32 1.86 35.54
N LYS A 186 -1.46 2.51 35.61
CA LYS A 186 -1.61 3.86 36.20
C LYS A 186 -2.28 3.84 37.55
#